data_7c8522feededa4b37b566cced09f0050
#
_entry.id   7c8522feededa4b37b566cced09f0050
#
_cell.length_a   1.000
_cell.length_b   1.000
_cell.length_c   1.000
_cell.angle_alpha   90.00
_cell.angle_beta   90.00
_cell.angle_gamma   90.00
#
_symmetry.space_group_name_H-M   'P 1'
#
loop_
_entity.id
_entity.type
_entity.pdbx_description
1 polymer ?
#
loop_
_entity_poly.entity_id
_entity_poly.type
_entity_poly.pdbx_seq_one_letter_code
_entity_poly.pdbx_strand_id
1 'polypeptide(L)'
;MEEKFDILLENGEFSGKVETRSKCHKLGLWHKAVALFIINSKNEVLLQKRSASKKMWPNLWDISAGGHVLAGEFGFEAIIREIKEELGSNITKDDILFLGASTSQNIKGEIINKHFNEYYIVNKDIDISKLILQEEEVSEVKWFEKDEVIRRINDNYDGITDKEGCWEYLKKYYEWIDKK
;
A
#
# COMPACT_ATOMS: atom_id res chain seq x y z
N MET A 1 -16.77 -13.38 -4.52
CA MET A 1 -17.68 -12.64 -3.59
C MET A 1 -17.09 -11.23 -3.47
N GLU A 2 -17.89 -10.16 -3.46
CA GLU A 2 -17.36 -8.80 -3.34
C GLU A 2 -16.81 -8.53 -1.94
N GLU A 3 -15.67 -7.83 -1.85
CA GLU A 3 -15.06 -7.40 -0.58
C GLU A 3 -16.02 -6.53 0.23
N LYS A 4 -15.92 -6.63 1.54
CA LYS A 4 -16.67 -5.81 2.51
C LYS A 4 -15.70 -5.18 3.50
N PHE A 5 -15.99 -3.95 3.89
CA PHE A 5 -15.16 -3.17 4.79
C PHE A 5 -15.94 -2.70 6.01
N ASP A 6 -15.27 -2.61 7.13
CA ASP A 6 -15.75 -1.91 8.31
C ASP A 6 -15.80 -0.41 8.01
N ILE A 7 -16.98 0.20 8.22
CA ILE A 7 -17.17 1.63 8.00
C ILE A 7 -16.78 2.39 9.26
N LEU A 8 -15.95 3.39 9.07
CA LEU A 8 -15.47 4.26 10.13
C LEU A 8 -16.18 5.61 10.12
N LEU A 9 -16.25 6.23 11.28
CA LEU A 9 -16.58 7.63 11.44
C LEU A 9 -15.37 8.50 11.06
N GLU A 10 -15.55 9.80 10.91
CA GLU A 10 -14.46 10.73 10.57
C GLU A 10 -13.35 10.80 11.65
N ASN A 11 -13.65 10.42 12.87
CA ASN A 11 -12.68 10.31 13.96
C ASN A 11 -11.93 8.97 14.00
N GLY A 12 -12.23 8.06 13.07
CA GLY A 12 -11.60 6.73 12.95
C GLY A 12 -12.25 5.62 13.78
N GLU A 13 -13.29 5.93 14.55
CA GLU A 13 -14.02 4.91 15.31
C GLU A 13 -14.91 4.06 14.39
N PHE A 14 -15.09 2.79 14.76
CA PHE A 14 -16.00 1.90 14.04
C PHE A 14 -17.46 2.38 14.17
N SER A 15 -18.12 2.55 13.05
CA SER A 15 -19.51 3.03 13.01
C SER A 15 -20.58 1.98 13.34
N GLY A 16 -20.18 0.72 13.53
CA GLY A 16 -21.08 -0.42 13.69
C GLY A 16 -21.63 -0.96 12.35
N LYS A 17 -21.15 -0.46 11.20
CA LYS A 17 -21.65 -0.85 9.87
C LYS A 17 -20.55 -1.51 9.04
N VAL A 18 -20.98 -2.44 8.21
CA VAL A 18 -20.15 -3.09 7.18
C VAL A 18 -20.81 -2.87 5.83
N GLU A 19 -20.03 -2.49 4.83
CA GLU A 19 -20.54 -2.23 3.47
C GLU A 19 -19.64 -2.85 2.41
N THR A 20 -20.19 -3.05 1.22
CA THR A 20 -19.42 -3.56 0.07
C THR A 20 -18.45 -2.50 -0.48
N ARG A 21 -17.36 -2.95 -1.07
CA ARG A 21 -16.36 -2.08 -1.71
C ARG A 21 -16.97 -1.08 -2.68
N SER A 22 -17.87 -1.55 -3.56
CA SER A 22 -18.55 -0.67 -4.54
C SER A 22 -19.34 0.43 -3.87
N LYS A 23 -20.05 0.12 -2.78
CA LYS A 23 -20.84 1.10 -2.04
C LYS A 23 -19.96 2.07 -1.26
N CYS A 24 -18.87 1.58 -0.65
CA CYS A 24 -17.91 2.44 0.03
C CYS A 24 -17.32 3.50 -0.89
N HIS A 25 -16.87 3.11 -2.08
CA HIS A 25 -16.28 4.03 -3.05
C HIS A 25 -17.31 4.93 -3.75
N LYS A 26 -18.54 4.46 -3.96
CA LYS A 26 -19.61 5.29 -4.51
C LYS A 26 -20.06 6.39 -3.56
N LEU A 27 -20.15 6.09 -2.28
CA LEU A 27 -20.66 7.01 -1.25
C LEU A 27 -19.53 7.76 -0.51
N GLY A 28 -18.27 7.44 -0.77
CA GLY A 28 -17.15 8.04 -0.05
C GLY A 28 -17.18 7.72 1.45
N LEU A 29 -17.43 6.46 1.81
CA LEU A 29 -17.43 6.03 3.19
C LEU A 29 -16.00 5.80 3.67
N TRP A 30 -15.68 6.26 4.87
CA TRP A 30 -14.39 6.03 5.51
C TRP A 30 -14.19 4.55 5.81
N HIS A 31 -13.05 4.01 5.38
CA HIS A 31 -12.63 2.64 5.66
C HIS A 31 -11.11 2.55 5.72
N LYS A 32 -10.56 1.42 6.17
CA LYS A 32 -9.12 1.25 6.31
C LYS A 32 -8.46 0.74 5.04
N ALA A 33 -7.24 1.20 4.82
CA ALA A 33 -6.31 0.68 3.82
C ALA A 33 -4.92 0.49 4.44
N VAL A 34 -4.12 -0.38 3.85
CA VAL A 34 -2.75 -0.70 4.29
C VAL A 34 -1.77 -0.54 3.14
N ALA A 35 -0.56 -0.15 3.48
CA ALA A 35 0.55 0.00 2.56
C ALA A 35 1.84 -0.54 3.18
N LEU A 36 2.63 -1.26 2.40
CA LEU A 36 3.89 -1.84 2.83
C LEU A 36 5.03 -1.40 1.92
N PHE A 37 6.18 -1.15 2.54
CA PHE A 37 7.47 -1.09 1.86
C PHE A 37 8.36 -2.25 2.31
N ILE A 38 9.00 -2.92 1.37
CA ILE A 38 10.01 -3.94 1.61
C ILE A 38 11.36 -3.32 1.25
N ILE A 39 12.28 -3.29 2.21
CA ILE A 39 13.61 -2.70 2.07
C ILE A 39 14.64 -3.82 2.23
N ASN A 40 15.60 -3.91 1.32
CA ASN A 40 16.68 -4.89 1.40
C ASN A 40 17.88 -4.36 2.20
N SER A 41 18.90 -5.22 2.40
CA SER A 41 20.14 -4.88 3.11
C SER A 41 20.98 -3.79 2.45
N LYS A 42 20.70 -3.44 1.19
CA LYS A 42 21.32 -2.32 0.46
C LYS A 42 20.53 -1.02 0.55
N ASN A 43 19.45 -0.97 1.36
CA ASN A 43 18.49 0.14 1.43
C ASN A 43 17.74 0.40 0.12
N GLU A 44 17.65 -0.57 -0.79
CA GLU A 44 16.78 -0.51 -1.94
C GLU A 44 15.35 -0.86 -1.54
N VAL A 45 14.36 -0.22 -2.12
CA VAL A 45 12.93 -0.50 -1.91
C VAL A 45 12.38 -1.35 -3.05
N LEU A 46 11.65 -2.40 -2.71
CA LEU A 46 10.88 -3.17 -3.68
C LEU A 46 9.64 -2.38 -4.08
N LEU A 47 9.49 -2.08 -5.35
CA LEU A 47 8.26 -1.51 -5.89
C LEU A 47 7.60 -2.50 -6.84
N GLN A 48 6.25 -2.46 -6.87
CA GLN A 48 5.45 -3.20 -7.82
C GLN A 48 4.95 -2.28 -8.93
N LYS A 49 4.91 -2.77 -10.16
CA LYS A 49 4.29 -2.08 -11.27
C LYS A 49 2.84 -2.53 -11.39
N ARG A 50 1.93 -1.58 -11.32
CA ARG A 50 0.49 -1.85 -11.41
C ARG A 50 0.13 -2.41 -12.78
N SER A 51 -0.75 -3.40 -12.81
CA SER A 51 -1.26 -3.96 -14.06
C SER A 51 -1.94 -2.90 -14.92
N ALA A 52 -1.85 -3.07 -16.24
CA ALA A 52 -2.51 -2.20 -17.22
C ALA A 52 -4.04 -2.21 -17.12
N SER A 53 -4.62 -3.27 -16.52
CA SER A 53 -6.06 -3.42 -16.29
C SER A 53 -6.60 -2.58 -15.13
N LYS A 54 -5.74 -2.01 -14.29
CA LYS A 54 -6.16 -1.23 -13.12
C LYS A 54 -6.82 0.08 -13.52
N LYS A 55 -7.96 0.40 -12.89
CA LYS A 55 -8.72 1.64 -13.13
C LYS A 55 -7.97 2.89 -12.65
N MET A 56 -7.18 2.74 -11.58
CA MET A 56 -6.37 3.83 -11.02
C MET A 56 -4.89 3.53 -11.20
N TRP A 57 -4.14 4.50 -11.68
CA TRP A 57 -2.68 4.44 -11.90
C TRP A 57 -2.19 3.20 -12.66
N PRO A 58 -2.78 2.81 -13.82
CA PRO A 58 -2.28 1.69 -14.60
C PRO A 58 -0.85 1.95 -15.08
N ASN A 59 -0.03 0.89 -15.11
CA ASN A 59 1.36 0.91 -15.55
C ASN A 59 2.33 1.81 -14.74
N LEU A 60 1.90 2.40 -13.63
CA LEU A 60 2.80 3.13 -12.72
C LEU A 60 3.40 2.19 -11.67
N TRP A 61 4.59 2.56 -11.18
CA TRP A 61 5.20 1.93 -10.03
C TRP A 61 4.49 2.37 -8.75
N ASP A 62 4.33 1.45 -7.83
CA ASP A 62 3.60 1.64 -6.58
C ASP A 62 4.40 1.03 -5.41
N ILE A 63 3.93 1.22 -4.20
CA ILE A 63 4.43 0.58 -2.98
C ILE A 63 4.67 -0.93 -3.17
N SER A 64 5.37 -1.59 -2.24
CA SER A 64 5.68 -3.01 -2.39
C SER A 64 4.43 -3.91 -2.41
N ALA A 65 3.48 -3.65 -1.51
CA ALA A 65 2.17 -4.30 -1.47
C ALA A 65 1.17 -3.42 -0.71
N GLY A 66 -0.12 -3.61 -0.97
CA GLY A 66 -1.14 -2.91 -0.20
C GLY A 66 -2.54 -3.01 -0.77
N GLY A 67 -3.51 -2.84 0.11
CA GLY A 67 -4.92 -2.96 -0.25
C GLY A 67 -5.84 -2.48 0.85
N HIS A 68 -7.06 -2.96 0.83
CA HIS A 68 -8.06 -2.62 1.83
C HIS A 68 -8.09 -3.63 2.97
N VAL A 69 -8.42 -3.15 4.15
CA VAL A 69 -8.67 -4.00 5.32
C VAL A 69 -10.11 -4.53 5.23
N LEU A 70 -10.26 -5.83 5.22
CA LEU A 70 -11.58 -6.47 5.17
C LEU A 70 -12.33 -6.30 6.49
N ALA A 71 -13.65 -6.45 6.46
CA ALA A 71 -14.48 -6.36 7.64
C ALA A 71 -14.06 -7.39 8.70
N GLY A 72 -13.76 -6.91 9.92
CA GLY A 72 -13.28 -7.72 11.03
C GLY A 72 -11.78 -8.06 11.00
N GLU A 73 -11.03 -7.60 10.00
CA GLU A 73 -9.59 -7.83 9.86
C GLU A 73 -8.80 -6.70 10.56
N PHE A 74 -7.63 -7.00 11.12
CA PHE A 74 -6.69 -5.99 11.55
C PHE A 74 -5.73 -5.60 10.42
N GLY A 75 -5.17 -4.37 10.47
CA GLY A 75 -4.29 -3.88 9.41
C GLY A 75 -3.07 -4.77 9.14
N PHE A 76 -2.42 -5.31 10.19
CA PHE A 76 -1.30 -6.24 10.02
C PHE A 76 -1.71 -7.58 9.40
N GLU A 77 -2.95 -8.05 9.59
CA GLU A 77 -3.47 -9.26 8.94
C GLU A 77 -3.75 -8.99 7.46
N ALA A 78 -4.36 -7.82 7.18
CA ALA A 78 -4.59 -7.36 5.82
C ALA A 78 -3.27 -7.28 5.02
N ILE A 79 -2.22 -6.70 5.57
CA ILE A 79 -0.96 -6.58 4.85
C ILE A 79 -0.28 -7.93 4.60
N ILE A 80 -0.39 -8.89 5.53
CA ILE A 80 0.11 -10.27 5.32
C ILE A 80 -0.66 -10.96 4.19
N ARG A 81 -1.99 -10.79 4.14
CA ARG A 81 -2.84 -11.31 3.08
C ARG A 81 -2.47 -10.70 1.73
N GLU A 82 -2.38 -9.36 1.65
CA GLU A 82 -2.04 -8.65 0.40
C GLU A 82 -0.66 -9.06 -0.14
N ILE A 83 0.37 -9.17 0.71
CA ILE A 83 1.70 -9.64 0.30
C ILE A 83 1.64 -11.04 -0.30
N LYS A 84 0.85 -11.92 0.32
CA LYS A 84 0.70 -13.30 -0.14
C LYS A 84 -0.08 -13.36 -1.46
N GLU A 85 -1.12 -12.55 -1.61
CA GLU A 85 -1.96 -12.49 -2.80
C GLU A 85 -1.21 -11.83 -3.96
N GLU A 86 -0.65 -10.65 -3.76
CA GLU A 86 -0.02 -9.84 -4.82
C GLU A 86 1.37 -10.37 -5.24
N LEU A 87 2.17 -10.86 -4.28
CA LEU A 87 3.58 -11.23 -4.49
C LEU A 87 3.90 -12.70 -4.26
N GLY A 88 2.99 -13.50 -3.72
CA GLY A 88 3.26 -14.90 -3.35
C GLY A 88 4.33 -15.06 -2.28
N SER A 89 4.65 -14.00 -1.54
CA SER A 89 5.72 -14.00 -0.54
C SER A 89 5.22 -14.43 0.85
N ASN A 90 6.08 -15.16 1.57
CA ASN A 90 5.83 -15.62 2.94
C ASN A 90 6.48 -14.67 3.96
N ILE A 91 5.95 -13.45 4.08
CA ILE A 91 6.29 -12.51 5.15
C ILE A 91 5.38 -12.81 6.35
N THR A 92 5.94 -12.83 7.55
CA THR A 92 5.22 -13.11 8.79
C THR A 92 5.01 -11.84 9.60
N LYS A 93 4.16 -11.91 10.61
CA LYS A 93 3.92 -10.79 11.52
C LYS A 93 5.19 -10.27 12.20
N ASP A 94 6.14 -11.16 12.49
CA ASP A 94 7.39 -10.81 13.18
C ASP A 94 8.36 -10.01 12.28
N ASP A 95 8.18 -10.07 10.97
CA ASP A 95 8.96 -9.31 9.99
C ASP A 95 8.45 -7.85 9.86
N ILE A 96 7.22 -7.56 10.31
CA ILE A 96 6.50 -6.33 10.00
C ILE A 96 6.65 -5.30 11.12
N LEU A 97 7.08 -4.11 10.75
CA LEU A 97 7.14 -2.95 11.64
C LEU A 97 6.09 -1.91 11.22
N PHE A 98 5.33 -1.39 12.18
CA PHE A 98 4.40 -0.30 11.95
C PHE A 98 5.15 1.03 11.87
N LEU A 99 4.96 1.78 10.79
CA LEU A 99 5.57 3.11 10.60
C LEU A 99 4.68 4.25 11.07
N GLY A 100 3.37 4.10 10.94
CA GLY A 100 2.43 5.14 11.31
C GLY A 100 1.13 5.08 10.53
N ALA A 101 0.29 6.09 10.70
CA ALA A 101 -1.00 6.17 10.05
C ALA A 101 -1.32 7.60 9.60
N SER A 102 -2.14 7.74 8.57
CA SER A 102 -2.71 9.02 8.13
C SER A 102 -4.07 8.81 7.47
N THR A 103 -4.77 9.90 7.23
CA THR A 103 -5.98 9.87 6.39
C THR A 103 -5.67 10.35 4.99
N SER A 104 -6.42 9.84 4.01
CA SER A 104 -6.41 10.37 2.65
C SER A 104 -7.80 10.43 2.06
N GLN A 105 -8.02 11.42 1.19
CA GLN A 105 -9.23 11.55 0.41
C GLN A 105 -8.84 11.86 -1.03
N ASN A 106 -9.36 11.09 -1.97
CA ASN A 106 -9.21 11.40 -3.36
C ASN A 106 -10.45 11.00 -4.18
N ILE A 107 -10.71 11.76 -5.23
CA ILE A 107 -11.88 11.56 -6.09
C ILE A 107 -11.36 11.40 -7.52
N LYS A 108 -11.79 10.30 -8.16
CA LYS A 108 -11.49 10.06 -9.57
C LYS A 108 -12.74 9.53 -10.28
N GLY A 109 -13.36 10.39 -11.07
CA GLY A 109 -14.66 10.10 -11.67
C GLY A 109 -15.73 9.89 -10.59
N GLU A 110 -16.40 8.74 -10.61
CA GLU A 110 -17.41 8.36 -9.61
C GLU A 110 -16.83 7.66 -8.37
N ILE A 111 -15.51 7.45 -8.33
CA ILE A 111 -14.83 6.77 -7.22
C ILE A 111 -14.40 7.82 -6.20
N ILE A 112 -14.91 7.70 -4.99
CA ILE A 112 -14.56 8.54 -3.84
C ILE A 112 -13.83 7.65 -2.82
N ASN A 113 -12.51 7.79 -2.74
CA ASN A 113 -11.71 7.08 -1.75
C ASN A 113 -11.53 7.95 -0.51
N LYS A 114 -11.96 7.42 0.65
CA LYS A 114 -11.70 8.00 1.97
C LYS A 114 -11.10 6.93 2.86
N HIS A 115 -9.80 7.04 3.12
CA HIS A 115 -9.07 6.01 3.82
C HIS A 115 -8.43 6.49 5.13
N PHE A 116 -8.48 5.63 6.13
CA PHE A 116 -7.52 5.60 7.23
C PHE A 116 -6.42 4.62 6.81
N ASN A 117 -5.27 5.16 6.42
CA ASN A 117 -4.14 4.38 5.95
C ASN A 117 -3.23 3.98 7.11
N GLU A 118 -2.82 2.73 7.16
CA GLU A 118 -1.77 2.23 8.03
C GLU A 118 -0.54 1.87 7.17
N TYR A 119 0.64 2.32 7.58
CA TYR A 119 1.89 2.15 6.85
C TYR A 119 2.81 1.20 7.59
N TYR A 120 3.36 0.24 6.85
CA TYR A 120 4.22 -0.80 7.38
C TYR A 120 5.53 -0.89 6.60
N ILE A 121 6.54 -1.48 7.22
CA ILE A 121 7.82 -1.76 6.59
C ILE A 121 8.31 -3.15 6.98
N VAL A 122 9.02 -3.79 6.07
CA VAL A 122 9.76 -5.04 6.26
C VAL A 122 11.19 -4.83 5.80
N ASN A 123 12.15 -5.13 6.66
CA ASN A 123 13.57 -5.12 6.31
C ASN A 123 14.01 -6.56 6.01
N LYS A 124 14.05 -6.93 4.72
CA LYS A 124 14.33 -8.32 4.32
C LYS A 124 14.84 -8.39 2.88
N ASP A 125 15.91 -9.15 2.69
CA ASP A 125 16.33 -9.53 1.36
C ASP A 125 15.39 -10.59 0.79
N ILE A 126 14.73 -10.26 -0.32
CA ILE A 126 13.80 -11.13 -1.02
C ILE A 126 14.36 -11.43 -2.42
N ASP A 127 14.39 -12.71 -2.77
CA ASP A 127 14.70 -13.14 -4.14
C ASP A 127 13.47 -12.92 -5.03
N ILE A 128 13.44 -11.79 -5.74
CA ILE A 128 12.31 -11.39 -6.60
C ILE A 128 12.01 -12.38 -7.72
N SER A 129 13.02 -13.23 -8.12
CA SER A 129 12.81 -14.25 -9.14
C SER A 129 11.91 -15.41 -8.70
N LYS A 130 11.66 -15.52 -7.39
CA LYS A 130 10.81 -16.55 -6.78
C LYS A 130 9.42 -16.06 -6.42
N LEU A 131 9.14 -14.78 -6.63
CA LEU A 131 7.82 -14.21 -6.37
C LEU A 131 6.81 -14.71 -7.40
N ILE A 132 5.59 -14.92 -6.95
CA ILE A 132 4.45 -15.33 -7.80
C ILE A 132 3.49 -14.14 -7.82
N LEU A 133 3.54 -13.37 -8.91
CA LEU A 133 2.76 -12.15 -9.03
C LEU A 133 1.31 -12.46 -9.40
N GLN A 134 0.38 -11.77 -8.77
CA GLN A 134 -1.01 -11.74 -9.18
C GLN A 134 -1.15 -10.83 -10.40
N GLU A 135 -1.16 -11.38 -11.60
CA GLU A 135 -1.07 -10.65 -12.88
C GLU A 135 -2.18 -9.61 -13.09
N GLU A 136 -3.35 -9.79 -12.48
CA GLU A 136 -4.45 -8.83 -12.53
C GLU A 136 -4.14 -7.56 -11.73
N GLU A 137 -3.27 -7.64 -10.72
CA GLU A 137 -2.88 -6.54 -9.84
C GLU A 137 -1.49 -6.00 -10.19
N VAL A 138 -0.51 -6.89 -10.36
CA VAL A 138 0.93 -6.61 -10.45
C VAL A 138 1.51 -7.20 -11.74
N SER A 139 2.05 -6.34 -12.62
CA SER A 139 2.69 -6.78 -13.87
C SER A 139 4.19 -7.02 -13.73
N GLU A 140 4.85 -6.38 -12.77
CA GLU A 140 6.31 -6.43 -12.58
C GLU A 140 6.68 -6.02 -11.17
N VAL A 141 7.80 -6.52 -10.65
CA VAL A 141 8.44 -6.02 -9.42
C VAL A 141 9.91 -5.74 -9.67
N LYS A 142 10.45 -4.70 -9.00
CA LYS A 142 11.85 -4.31 -9.14
C LYS A 142 12.35 -3.64 -7.88
N TRP A 143 13.63 -3.88 -7.55
CA TRP A 143 14.35 -3.10 -6.56
C TRP A 143 14.74 -1.74 -7.13
N PHE A 144 14.45 -0.70 -6.38
CA PHE A 144 14.81 0.69 -6.69
C PHE A 144 15.77 1.23 -5.65
N GLU A 145 16.82 1.88 -6.11
CA GLU A 145 17.72 2.59 -5.22
C GLU A 145 16.97 3.74 -4.50
N LYS A 146 17.32 3.97 -3.24
CA LYS A 146 16.75 5.04 -2.42
C LYS A 146 16.72 6.38 -3.15
N ASP A 147 17.86 6.82 -3.68
CA ASP A 147 17.98 8.13 -4.32
C ASP A 147 17.13 8.26 -5.59
N GLU A 148 16.97 7.17 -6.33
CA GLU A 148 16.07 7.14 -7.49
C GLU A 148 14.62 7.37 -7.08
N VAL A 149 14.15 6.69 -6.03
CA VAL A 149 12.76 6.85 -5.57
C VAL A 149 12.54 8.25 -4.99
N ILE A 150 13.45 8.75 -4.19
CA ILE A 150 13.36 10.11 -3.63
C ILE A 150 13.32 11.15 -4.75
N ARG A 151 14.16 11.02 -5.79
CA ARG A 151 14.11 11.88 -6.97
C ARG A 151 12.74 11.84 -7.64
N ARG A 152 12.18 10.65 -7.92
CA ARG A 152 10.86 10.49 -8.54
C ARG A 152 9.73 11.16 -7.76
N ILE A 153 9.76 11.04 -6.43
CA ILE A 153 8.80 11.71 -5.54
C ILE A 153 8.92 13.24 -5.68
N ASN A 154 10.14 13.76 -5.67
CA ASN A 154 10.39 15.20 -5.77
C ASN A 154 10.10 15.76 -7.17
N ASP A 155 10.24 14.95 -8.22
CA ASP A 155 9.93 15.29 -9.62
C ASP A 155 8.43 15.06 -9.94
N ASN A 156 7.57 15.38 -8.99
CA ASN A 156 6.13 15.28 -9.11
C ASN A 156 5.65 13.86 -9.46
N TYR A 157 6.20 12.86 -8.74
CA TYR A 157 5.85 11.43 -8.88
C TYR A 157 6.13 10.86 -10.28
N ASP A 158 7.28 11.19 -10.86
CA ASP A 158 7.70 10.71 -12.18
C ASP A 158 7.70 9.17 -12.28
N GLY A 159 6.71 8.62 -13.00
CA GLY A 159 6.54 7.18 -13.25
C GLY A 159 6.12 6.36 -12.03
N ILE A 160 5.78 6.99 -10.90
CA ILE A 160 5.22 6.34 -9.69
C ILE A 160 3.82 6.88 -9.41
N THR A 161 3.07 6.19 -8.53
CA THR A 161 1.75 6.69 -8.10
C THR A 161 1.87 7.94 -7.25
N ASP A 162 0.86 8.82 -7.30
CA ASP A 162 0.79 10.06 -6.50
C ASP A 162 0.17 9.85 -5.10
N LYS A 163 0.47 8.72 -4.47
CA LYS A 163 0.03 8.37 -3.11
C LYS A 163 0.90 9.09 -2.06
N GLU A 164 0.74 10.40 -1.95
CA GLU A 164 1.56 11.27 -1.12
C GLU A 164 1.86 10.71 0.27
N GLY A 165 0.82 10.28 1.02
CA GLY A 165 1.00 9.73 2.36
C GLY A 165 1.92 8.51 2.42
N CYS A 166 1.86 7.61 1.43
CA CYS A 166 2.77 6.47 1.36
C CYS A 166 4.22 6.92 1.22
N TRP A 167 4.49 7.79 0.26
CA TRP A 167 5.83 8.26 -0.04
C TRP A 167 6.43 9.13 1.07
N GLU A 168 5.60 9.92 1.76
CA GLU A 168 6.02 10.67 2.95
C GLU A 168 6.53 9.75 4.07
N TYR A 169 5.86 8.63 4.34
CA TYR A 169 6.31 7.67 5.35
C TYR A 169 7.59 6.94 4.92
N LEU A 170 7.76 6.62 3.63
CA LEU A 170 9.02 6.08 3.12
C LEU A 170 10.17 7.07 3.28
N LYS A 171 9.97 8.36 2.95
CA LYS A 171 10.97 9.43 3.16
C LYS A 171 11.38 9.54 4.62
N LYS A 172 10.42 9.61 5.54
CA LYS A 172 10.67 9.65 6.99
C LYS A 172 11.47 8.45 7.47
N TYR A 173 11.19 7.26 6.95
CA TYR A 173 11.97 6.07 7.26
C TYR A 173 13.42 6.20 6.80
N TYR A 174 13.67 6.64 5.58
CA TYR A 174 15.02 6.86 5.07
C TYR A 174 15.78 7.93 5.85
N GLU A 175 15.13 9.04 6.20
CA GLU A 175 15.71 10.08 7.06
C GLU A 175 16.10 9.55 8.45
N TRP A 176 15.35 8.61 8.98
CA TRP A 176 15.63 7.99 10.26
C TRP A 176 16.83 7.03 10.21
N ILE A 177 16.96 6.20 9.16
CA ILE A 177 18.10 5.31 9.03
C ILE A 177 19.40 6.05 8.74
N ASP A 178 19.35 7.17 8.00
CA ASP A 178 20.52 8.00 7.70
C ASP A 178 21.12 8.70 8.93
N LYS A 179 20.36 8.79 10.02
CA LYS A 179 20.80 9.41 11.29
C LYS A 179 21.39 8.40 12.27
N LYS A 180 21.40 7.10 11.93
CA LYS A 180 21.97 6.02 12.76
C LYS A 180 23.39 5.69 12.37
#